data_0537f593cb07bf1981a30a66d8c52f22
#
_entry.id   0537f593cb07bf1981a30a66d8c52f22
#
_cell.length_a   1.000
_cell.length_b   1.000
_cell.length_c   1.000
_cell.angle_alpha   90.00
_cell.angle_beta   90.00
_cell.angle_gamma   90.00
#
_symmetry.space_group_name_H-M   'P 1'
#
loop_
_entity.id
_entity.type
_entity.pdbx_description
1 polymer ?
#
loop_
_entity_poly.entity_id
_entity_poly.type
_entity_poly.pdbx_seq_one_letter_code
_entity_poly.pdbx_strand_id
1 'polypeptide(L)'
;AALQLSALQSRMEAVKAAEDIIRAERHDLRHRIQAVMEMVARGEEKSALDFLDVTQRRLDEHKLIRWCRPPVLNAVFSSYFDQAQNQDIPVEADISLPDALPVDEGELAIVLANALENAIHANLLLPTKQRKIRCRMVGTPGVMLELSNPCADDVVFDSNGLPIAQRKGHGLGVQSISAFCHKNGAVCQFDLTDGWFRLRLIL
;
A
#
# COMPACT_ATOMS: atom_id res chain seq x y z
N ALA A 1 -1.01 -29.83 -3.42
CA ALA A 1 0.11 -29.77 -2.45
C ALA A 1 1.03 -28.58 -2.70
N ALA A 2 1.52 -28.33 -3.95
CA ALA A 2 2.43 -27.22 -4.25
C ALA A 2 1.80 -25.82 -4.03
N LEU A 3 0.55 -25.63 -4.41
CA LEU A 3 -0.19 -24.37 -4.18
C LEU A 3 -0.44 -24.08 -2.70
N GLN A 4 -0.67 -25.09 -1.89
CA GLN A 4 -0.84 -24.93 -0.45
C GLN A 4 0.47 -24.58 0.26
N LEU A 5 1.59 -25.13 -0.21
CA LEU A 5 2.92 -24.83 0.31
C LEU A 5 3.32 -23.38 0.00
N SER A 6 3.05 -22.91 -1.22
CA SER A 6 3.29 -21.53 -1.65
C SER A 6 2.45 -20.52 -0.84
N ALA A 7 1.17 -20.81 -0.61
CA ALA A 7 0.31 -19.95 0.21
C ALA A 7 0.75 -19.91 1.68
N LEU A 8 1.27 -21.01 2.22
CA LEU A 8 1.80 -21.07 3.57
C LEU A 8 3.11 -20.27 3.69
N GLN A 9 4.00 -20.39 2.69
CA GLN A 9 5.24 -19.62 2.63
C GLN A 9 4.95 -18.11 2.57
N SER A 10 4.03 -17.68 1.72
CA SER A 10 3.64 -16.27 1.61
C SER A 10 3.04 -15.74 2.92
N ARG A 11 2.24 -16.55 3.63
CA ARG A 11 1.73 -16.16 4.96
C ARG A 11 2.86 -16.05 6.01
N MET A 12 3.81 -16.96 6.00
CA MET A 12 4.96 -16.89 6.91
C MET A 12 5.82 -15.67 6.63
N GLU A 13 6.04 -15.32 5.38
CA GLU A 13 6.77 -14.11 4.99
C GLU A 13 6.04 -12.83 5.43
N ALA A 14 4.71 -12.77 5.27
CA ALA A 14 3.90 -11.65 5.73
C ALA A 14 3.92 -11.50 7.26
N VAL A 15 3.83 -12.60 8.00
CA VAL A 15 3.93 -12.59 9.47
C VAL A 15 5.31 -12.11 9.90
N LYS A 16 6.38 -12.62 9.28
CA LYS A 16 7.75 -12.22 9.58
C LYS A 16 7.99 -10.75 9.29
N ALA A 17 7.50 -10.24 8.16
CA ALA A 17 7.57 -8.82 7.82
C ALA A 17 6.83 -7.96 8.86
N ALA A 18 5.65 -8.38 9.32
CA ALA A 18 4.91 -7.68 10.37
C ALA A 18 5.67 -7.70 11.72
N GLU A 19 6.27 -8.82 12.08
CA GLU A 19 7.10 -8.91 13.29
C GLU A 19 8.34 -8.00 13.23
N ASP A 20 8.99 -7.91 12.06
CA ASP A 20 10.17 -7.06 11.86
C ASP A 20 9.79 -5.56 11.95
N ILE A 21 8.62 -5.17 11.42
CA ILE A 21 8.07 -3.81 11.56
C ILE A 21 7.80 -3.49 13.04
N ILE A 22 7.10 -4.36 13.75
CA ILE A 22 6.81 -4.17 15.19
C ILE A 22 8.11 -4.08 16.00
N ARG A 23 9.11 -4.87 15.65
CA ARG A 23 10.43 -4.85 16.32
C ARG A 23 11.15 -3.52 16.08
N ALA A 24 11.12 -3.03 14.84
CA ALA A 24 11.70 -1.74 14.49
C ALA A 24 10.99 -0.57 15.19
N GLU A 25 9.67 -0.55 15.23
CA GLU A 25 8.90 0.47 15.95
C GLU A 25 9.16 0.46 17.46
N ARG A 26 9.23 -0.74 18.07
CA ARG A 26 9.57 -0.85 19.49
C ARG A 26 10.98 -0.35 19.80
N HIS A 27 11.93 -0.58 18.89
CA HIS A 27 13.29 -0.09 19.03
C HIS A 27 13.31 1.45 18.94
N ASP A 28 12.64 2.02 17.97
CA ASP A 28 12.56 3.47 17.79
C ASP A 28 11.87 4.16 18.97
N LEU A 29 10.75 3.61 19.45
CA LEU A 29 10.07 4.10 20.65
C LEU A 29 10.99 4.09 21.88
N ARG A 30 11.76 3.01 22.08
CA ARG A 30 12.71 2.92 23.20
C ARG A 30 13.77 4.02 23.13
N HIS A 31 14.33 4.28 21.94
CA HIS A 31 15.31 5.34 21.74
C HIS A 31 14.75 6.74 22.03
N ARG A 32 13.51 6.98 21.60
CA ARG A 32 12.84 8.26 21.88
C ARG A 32 12.61 8.46 23.38
N ILE A 33 12.15 7.42 24.08
CA ILE A 33 11.98 7.46 25.55
C ILE A 33 13.33 7.70 26.23
N GLN A 34 14.37 7.02 25.81
CA GLN A 34 15.71 7.15 26.40
C GLN A 34 16.28 8.57 26.21
N ALA A 35 16.10 9.15 25.02
CA ALA A 35 16.50 10.53 24.75
C ALA A 35 15.79 11.53 25.69
N VAL A 36 14.48 11.37 25.91
CA VAL A 36 13.74 12.21 26.86
C VAL A 36 14.25 12.03 28.29
N MET A 37 14.49 10.79 28.72
CA MET A 37 15.03 10.52 30.05
C MET A 37 16.41 11.17 30.27
N GLU A 38 17.28 11.13 29.27
CA GLU A 38 18.60 11.76 29.33
C GLU A 38 18.49 13.29 29.40
N MET A 39 17.61 13.92 28.65
CA MET A 39 17.36 15.36 28.71
C MET A 39 16.84 15.78 30.10
N VAL A 40 15.90 15.03 30.66
CA VAL A 40 15.39 15.28 32.02
C VAL A 40 16.48 15.08 33.08
N ALA A 41 17.30 14.04 32.96
CA ALA A 41 18.41 13.76 33.90
C ALA A 41 19.47 14.87 33.88
N ARG A 42 19.62 15.62 32.77
CA ARG A 42 20.51 16.75 32.64
C ARG A 42 19.89 18.08 33.09
N GLY A 43 18.61 18.07 33.50
CA GLY A 43 17.86 19.29 33.84
C GLY A 43 17.44 20.13 32.64
N GLU A 44 17.46 19.54 31.44
CA GLU A 44 17.09 20.20 30.18
C GLU A 44 15.59 20.07 29.93
N GLU A 45 14.76 20.52 30.88
CA GLU A 45 13.29 20.36 30.84
C GLU A 45 12.66 20.95 29.57
N LYS A 46 13.14 22.11 29.16
CA LYS A 46 12.63 22.78 27.95
C LYS A 46 12.92 21.98 26.69
N SER A 47 14.13 21.45 26.56
CA SER A 47 14.53 20.62 25.42
C SER A 47 13.73 19.32 25.38
N ALA A 48 13.44 18.71 26.54
CA ALA A 48 12.60 17.51 26.65
C ALA A 48 11.15 17.80 26.22
N LEU A 49 10.58 18.94 26.63
CA LEU A 49 9.24 19.36 26.25
C LEU A 49 9.16 19.66 24.74
N ASP A 50 10.13 20.39 24.19
CA ASP A 50 10.20 20.69 22.75
C ASP A 50 10.32 19.40 21.92
N PHE A 51 11.12 18.44 22.38
CA PHE A 51 11.25 17.13 21.73
C PHE A 51 9.94 16.33 21.75
N LEU A 52 9.23 16.33 22.90
CA LEU A 52 7.92 15.68 23.03
C LEU A 52 6.88 16.37 22.14
N ASP A 53 6.86 17.70 22.08
CA ASP A 53 5.93 18.48 21.25
C ASP A 53 6.14 18.19 19.76
N VAL A 54 7.40 18.16 19.31
CA VAL A 54 7.75 17.76 17.93
C VAL A 54 7.34 16.31 17.64
N THR A 55 7.55 15.41 18.60
CA THR A 55 7.16 13.99 18.46
C THR A 55 5.64 13.85 18.41
N GLN A 56 4.92 14.58 19.26
CA GLN A 56 3.47 14.59 19.27
C GLN A 56 2.89 15.21 18.00
N ARG A 57 3.44 16.33 17.51
CA ARG A 57 3.03 16.91 16.22
C ARG A 57 3.23 15.93 15.07
N ARG A 58 4.34 15.20 15.03
CA ARG A 58 4.56 14.14 14.03
C ARG A 58 3.53 13.02 14.12
N LEU A 59 3.14 12.63 15.35
CA LEU A 59 2.05 11.64 15.55
C LEU A 59 0.69 12.22 15.15
N ASP A 60 0.46 13.52 15.38
CA ASP A 60 -0.77 14.23 15.02
C ASP A 60 -0.82 14.56 13.51
N GLU A 61 0.31 14.83 12.87
CA GLU A 61 0.46 14.97 11.41
C GLU A 61 0.29 13.64 10.70
N HIS A 62 0.69 12.54 11.33
CA HIS A 62 0.28 11.17 11.00
C HIS A 62 -1.08 10.84 11.64
N LYS A 63 -1.95 11.84 11.79
CA LYS A 63 -3.34 11.62 12.16
C LYS A 63 -3.84 10.59 11.18
N LEU A 64 -4.06 9.37 11.66
CA LEU A 64 -4.51 8.22 10.89
C LEU A 64 -5.66 8.70 10.01
N ILE A 65 -5.34 9.13 8.79
CA ILE A 65 -6.36 9.43 7.81
C ILE A 65 -7.10 8.10 7.68
N ARG A 66 -8.32 8.08 8.19
CA ARG A 66 -9.14 6.89 8.04
C ARG A 66 -9.69 6.89 6.61
N TRP A 67 -9.03 6.15 5.76
CA TRP A 67 -9.37 6.03 4.36
C TRP A 67 -10.70 5.31 4.13
N CYS A 68 -10.97 4.26 4.93
CA CYS A 68 -12.20 3.48 4.86
C CYS A 68 -12.54 2.84 6.20
N ARG A 69 -13.74 2.26 6.31
CA ARG A 69 -14.19 1.58 7.53
C ARG A 69 -13.61 0.18 7.72
N PRO A 70 -13.48 -0.66 6.66
CA PRO A 70 -12.83 -1.96 6.79
C PRO A 70 -11.39 -1.81 7.29
N PRO A 71 -11.03 -2.42 8.45
CA PRO A 71 -9.78 -2.10 9.15
C PRO A 71 -8.53 -2.59 8.44
N VAL A 72 -8.59 -3.76 7.77
CA VAL A 72 -7.43 -4.32 7.07
C VAL A 72 -7.12 -3.51 5.82
N LEU A 73 -8.16 -3.14 5.05
CA LEU A 73 -7.98 -2.25 3.89
C LEU A 73 -7.49 -0.86 4.31
N ASN A 74 -8.01 -0.33 5.42
CA ASN A 74 -7.54 0.95 5.96
C ASN A 74 -6.05 0.91 6.30
N ALA A 75 -5.57 -0.17 6.90
CA ALA A 75 -4.16 -0.34 7.22
C ALA A 75 -3.29 -0.42 5.95
N VAL A 76 -3.76 -1.12 4.90
CA VAL A 76 -3.06 -1.18 3.61
C VAL A 76 -2.98 0.19 2.96
N PHE A 77 -4.09 0.93 2.88
CA PHE A 77 -4.09 2.29 2.32
C PHE A 77 -3.11 3.19 3.08
N SER A 78 -3.18 3.21 4.42
CA SER A 78 -2.30 4.04 5.24
C SER A 78 -0.83 3.70 4.98
N SER A 79 -0.46 2.42 5.04
CA SER A 79 0.92 1.99 4.88
C SER A 79 1.50 2.34 3.51
N TYR A 80 0.77 2.04 2.43
CA TYR A 80 1.27 2.28 1.07
C TYR A 80 1.21 3.75 0.64
N PHE A 81 0.24 4.52 1.13
CA PHE A 81 0.18 5.94 0.85
C PHE A 81 1.26 6.71 1.59
N ASP A 82 1.56 6.34 2.85
CA ASP A 82 2.70 6.87 3.59
C ASP A 82 4.02 6.51 2.91
N GLN A 83 4.16 5.26 2.44
CA GLN A 83 5.33 4.85 1.67
C GLN A 83 5.49 5.66 0.38
N ALA A 84 4.41 5.89 -0.36
CA ALA A 84 4.44 6.70 -1.57
C ALA A 84 4.85 8.15 -1.27
N GLN A 85 4.28 8.77 -0.24
CA GLN A 85 4.60 10.14 0.18
C GLN A 85 6.06 10.27 0.60
N ASN A 86 6.59 9.31 1.37
CA ASN A 86 8.00 9.28 1.77
C ASN A 86 8.97 9.14 0.59
N GLN A 87 8.48 8.76 -0.59
CA GLN A 87 9.24 8.61 -1.83
C GLN A 87 8.91 9.72 -2.85
N ASP A 88 8.35 10.83 -2.38
CA ASP A 88 7.94 11.98 -3.22
C ASP A 88 6.96 11.58 -4.34
N ILE A 89 6.02 10.67 -4.05
CA ILE A 89 4.96 10.26 -4.95
C ILE A 89 3.64 10.82 -4.42
N PRO A 90 3.08 11.89 -5.00
CA PRO A 90 1.76 12.40 -4.63
C PRO A 90 0.67 11.36 -4.87
N VAL A 91 -0.23 11.19 -3.90
CA VAL A 91 -1.38 10.29 -3.97
C VAL A 91 -2.68 11.09 -3.99
N GLU A 92 -3.47 10.89 -5.04
CA GLU A 92 -4.86 11.36 -5.10
C GLU A 92 -5.78 10.18 -4.81
N ALA A 93 -6.44 10.20 -3.66
CA ALA A 93 -7.31 9.11 -3.22
C ALA A 93 -8.76 9.57 -3.07
N ASP A 94 -9.69 8.76 -3.63
CA ASP A 94 -11.15 8.89 -3.46
C ASP A 94 -11.69 7.52 -3.06
N ILE A 95 -11.89 7.31 -1.74
CA ILE A 95 -12.23 6.02 -1.16
C ILE A 95 -13.55 6.11 -0.42
N SER A 96 -14.55 5.35 -0.89
CA SER A 96 -15.87 5.26 -0.30
C SER A 96 -16.37 3.82 -0.32
N LEU A 97 -16.10 3.09 0.75
CA LEU A 97 -16.45 1.68 0.90
C LEU A 97 -17.53 1.47 1.96
N PRO A 98 -18.43 0.49 1.78
CA PRO A 98 -19.37 0.06 2.80
C PRO A 98 -18.66 -0.69 3.93
N ASP A 99 -19.35 -0.88 5.06
CA ASP A 99 -18.83 -1.63 6.20
C ASP A 99 -18.64 -3.12 5.89
N ALA A 100 -19.55 -3.68 5.07
CA ALA A 100 -19.49 -5.08 4.63
C ALA A 100 -19.08 -5.16 3.16
N LEU A 101 -18.09 -5.96 2.89
CA LEU A 101 -17.60 -6.21 1.54
C LEU A 101 -18.19 -7.52 0.99
N PRO A 102 -18.38 -7.66 -0.35
CA PRO A 102 -18.89 -8.89 -0.96
C PRO A 102 -17.86 -10.03 -0.99
N VAL A 103 -16.62 -9.77 -0.59
CA VAL A 103 -15.49 -10.71 -0.59
C VAL A 103 -14.72 -10.64 0.71
N ASP A 104 -13.83 -11.61 0.94
CA ASP A 104 -12.93 -11.60 2.09
C ASP A 104 -12.02 -10.37 2.07
N GLU A 105 -12.03 -9.62 3.18
CA GLU A 105 -11.28 -8.37 3.31
C GLU A 105 -9.76 -8.60 3.21
N GLY A 106 -9.26 -9.69 3.77
CA GLY A 106 -7.83 -10.04 3.73
C GLY A 106 -7.36 -10.37 2.32
N GLU A 107 -8.17 -11.08 1.54
CA GLU A 107 -7.85 -11.37 0.13
C GLU A 107 -7.85 -10.11 -0.73
N LEU A 108 -8.82 -9.22 -0.53
CA LEU A 108 -8.89 -7.94 -1.23
C LEU A 108 -7.72 -7.02 -0.83
N ALA A 109 -7.30 -7.07 0.43
CA ALA A 109 -6.14 -6.35 0.94
C ALA A 109 -4.83 -6.78 0.25
N ILE A 110 -4.66 -8.09 -0.02
CA ILE A 110 -3.50 -8.60 -0.77
C ILE A 110 -3.51 -8.06 -2.21
N VAL A 111 -4.66 -8.05 -2.87
CA VAL A 111 -4.81 -7.48 -4.22
C VAL A 111 -4.46 -6.00 -4.24
N LEU A 112 -4.99 -5.25 -3.28
CA LEU A 112 -4.72 -3.82 -3.14
C LEU A 112 -3.24 -3.54 -2.88
N ALA A 113 -2.61 -4.29 -1.98
CA ALA A 113 -1.18 -4.18 -1.67
C ALA A 113 -0.33 -4.42 -2.92
N ASN A 114 -0.58 -5.51 -3.66
CA ASN A 114 0.13 -5.82 -4.90
C ASN A 114 -0.03 -4.70 -5.95
N ALA A 115 -1.23 -4.15 -6.07
CA ALA A 115 -1.51 -3.09 -7.04
C ALA A 115 -0.79 -1.78 -6.67
N LEU A 116 -0.82 -1.38 -5.39
CA LEU A 116 -0.15 -0.18 -4.89
C LEU A 116 1.37 -0.30 -4.95
N GLU A 117 1.92 -1.46 -4.60
CA GLU A 117 3.36 -1.73 -4.71
C GLU A 117 3.84 -1.59 -6.17
N ASN A 118 3.11 -2.17 -7.12
CA ASN A 118 3.42 -2.02 -8.54
C ASN A 118 3.37 -0.56 -8.98
N ALA A 119 2.37 0.21 -8.53
CA ALA A 119 2.25 1.63 -8.84
C ALA A 119 3.41 2.45 -8.25
N ILE A 120 3.85 2.17 -7.03
CA ILE A 120 5.01 2.81 -6.41
C ILE A 120 6.29 2.49 -7.20
N HIS A 121 6.54 1.21 -7.50
CA HIS A 121 7.72 0.79 -8.25
C HIS A 121 7.78 1.43 -9.63
N ALA A 122 6.67 1.53 -10.36
CA ALA A 122 6.61 2.20 -11.65
C ALA A 122 6.94 3.70 -11.54
N ASN A 123 6.43 4.37 -10.51
CA ASN A 123 6.72 5.77 -10.25
C ASN A 123 8.20 6.05 -9.93
N LEU A 124 8.88 5.12 -9.24
CA LEU A 124 10.31 5.29 -8.90
C LEU A 124 11.23 5.32 -10.13
N LEU A 125 10.78 4.79 -11.26
CA LEU A 125 11.50 4.86 -12.54
C LEU A 125 11.34 6.23 -13.21
N LEU A 126 10.46 7.10 -12.70
CA LEU A 126 10.16 8.40 -13.25
C LEU A 126 10.87 9.54 -12.49
N PRO A 127 11.17 10.66 -13.17
CA PRO A 127 11.55 11.89 -12.49
C PRO A 127 10.48 12.32 -11.46
N THR A 128 10.88 12.85 -10.32
CA THR A 128 9.98 13.20 -9.20
C THR A 128 8.78 14.05 -9.63
N LYS A 129 8.98 15.00 -10.55
CA LYS A 129 7.90 15.88 -11.05
C LYS A 129 6.81 15.17 -11.85
N GLN A 130 7.07 13.96 -12.33
CA GLN A 130 6.12 13.16 -13.13
C GLN A 130 5.43 12.09 -12.29
N ARG A 131 5.88 11.89 -11.04
CA ARG A 131 5.35 10.87 -10.13
C ARG A 131 3.96 11.23 -9.67
N LYS A 132 3.06 10.26 -9.71
CA LYS A 132 1.71 10.39 -9.18
C LYS A 132 1.01 9.04 -9.10
N ILE A 133 0.19 8.85 -8.08
CA ILE A 133 -0.75 7.74 -7.99
C ILE A 133 -2.16 8.30 -7.85
N ARG A 134 -3.11 7.74 -8.61
CA ARG A 134 -4.54 7.98 -8.43
C ARG A 134 -5.20 6.67 -8.01
N CYS A 135 -5.89 6.70 -6.90
CA CYS A 135 -6.60 5.56 -6.35
C CYS A 135 -8.06 5.93 -6.10
N ARG A 136 -8.97 5.31 -6.80
CA ARG A 136 -10.40 5.45 -6.57
C ARG A 136 -10.98 4.09 -6.21
N MET A 137 -11.67 4.02 -5.07
CA MET A 137 -12.35 2.80 -4.66
C MET A 137 -13.73 3.12 -4.12
N VAL A 138 -14.76 2.64 -4.78
CA VAL A 138 -16.16 2.90 -4.45
C VAL A 138 -16.90 1.59 -4.23
N GLY A 139 -17.93 1.60 -3.37
CA GLY A 139 -18.66 0.40 -2.99
C GLY A 139 -20.12 0.36 -3.44
N THR A 140 -20.59 1.30 -4.26
CA THR A 140 -21.98 1.35 -4.72
C THR A 140 -22.05 1.68 -6.21
N PRO A 141 -22.78 0.92 -7.04
CA PRO A 141 -23.65 -0.23 -6.73
C PRO A 141 -22.91 -1.53 -6.44
N GLY A 142 -21.62 -1.64 -6.71
CA GLY A 142 -20.70 -2.74 -6.42
C GLY A 142 -19.35 -2.18 -6.02
N VAL A 143 -18.45 -3.03 -5.53
CA VAL A 143 -17.08 -2.61 -5.22
C VAL A 143 -16.30 -2.47 -6.52
N MET A 144 -15.79 -1.28 -6.77
CA MET A 144 -14.96 -0.96 -7.92
C MET A 144 -13.68 -0.28 -7.44
N LEU A 145 -12.53 -0.81 -7.87
CA LEU A 145 -11.21 -0.21 -7.70
C LEU A 145 -10.71 0.28 -9.06
N GLU A 146 -10.26 1.52 -9.10
CA GLU A 146 -9.41 2.04 -10.19
C GLU A 146 -8.13 2.58 -9.58
N LEU A 147 -7.00 2.01 -9.98
CA LEU A 147 -5.67 2.48 -9.61
C LEU A 147 -4.92 2.85 -10.88
N SER A 148 -4.35 4.05 -10.92
CA SER A 148 -3.60 4.50 -12.08
C SER A 148 -2.35 5.28 -11.70
N ASN A 149 -1.31 5.13 -12.51
CA ASN A 149 -0.03 5.81 -12.35
C ASN A 149 0.62 6.07 -13.71
N PRO A 150 1.46 7.10 -13.86
CA PRO A 150 2.28 7.27 -15.04
C PRO A 150 3.25 6.09 -15.18
N CYS A 151 3.57 5.74 -16.43
CA CYS A 151 4.51 4.67 -16.76
C CYS A 151 5.55 5.17 -17.78
N ALA A 152 6.82 4.86 -17.54
CA ALA A 152 7.92 5.27 -18.41
C ALA A 152 8.10 4.36 -19.63
N ASP A 153 7.75 3.09 -19.46
CA ASP A 153 8.00 2.03 -20.44
C ASP A 153 6.69 1.59 -21.11
N ASP A 154 6.80 1.08 -22.34
CA ASP A 154 5.71 0.40 -23.00
C ASP A 154 5.42 -0.92 -22.27
N VAL A 155 4.21 -1.05 -21.73
CA VAL A 155 3.75 -2.28 -21.11
C VAL A 155 3.25 -3.23 -22.19
N VAL A 156 3.82 -4.42 -22.26
CA VAL A 156 3.36 -5.48 -23.15
C VAL A 156 2.28 -6.29 -22.45
N PHE A 157 1.19 -6.52 -23.15
CA PHE A 157 0.08 -7.34 -22.64
C PHE A 157 0.04 -8.70 -23.37
N ASP A 158 -0.36 -9.72 -22.65
CA ASP A 158 -0.61 -11.05 -23.22
C ASP A 158 -1.97 -11.11 -23.96
N SER A 159 -2.30 -12.30 -24.52
CA SER A 159 -3.58 -12.52 -25.21
C SER A 159 -4.83 -12.37 -24.31
N ASN A 160 -4.65 -12.38 -23.02
CA ASN A 160 -5.71 -12.21 -22.00
C ASN A 160 -5.78 -10.76 -21.47
N GLY A 161 -4.95 -9.86 -22.01
CA GLY A 161 -4.87 -8.47 -21.55
C GLY A 161 -4.15 -8.30 -20.22
N LEU A 162 -3.37 -9.29 -19.78
CA LEU A 162 -2.55 -9.18 -18.57
C LEU A 162 -1.17 -8.62 -18.90
N PRO A 163 -0.64 -7.69 -18.10
CA PRO A 163 0.69 -7.15 -18.32
C PRO A 163 1.76 -8.21 -18.10
N ILE A 164 2.68 -8.33 -19.07
CA ILE A 164 3.81 -9.26 -19.01
C ILE A 164 4.97 -8.59 -18.28
N ALA A 165 5.47 -9.23 -17.23
CA ALA A 165 6.62 -8.72 -16.51
C ALA A 165 7.89 -8.81 -17.38
N GLN A 166 8.51 -7.67 -17.66
CA GLN A 166 9.77 -7.61 -18.42
C GLN A 166 11.01 -7.91 -17.57
N ARG A 167 10.89 -7.94 -16.24
CA ARG A 167 11.99 -8.19 -15.29
C ARG A 167 11.76 -9.46 -14.49
N LYS A 168 12.83 -10.25 -14.28
CA LYS A 168 12.80 -11.42 -13.37
C LYS A 168 12.41 -10.99 -11.96
N GLY A 169 11.43 -11.65 -11.38
CA GLY A 169 10.90 -11.37 -10.04
C GLY A 169 9.64 -10.48 -10.02
N HIS A 170 9.27 -9.86 -11.13
CA HIS A 170 8.02 -9.11 -11.29
C HIS A 170 6.98 -9.99 -12.00
N GLY A 171 5.70 -9.83 -11.66
CA GLY A 171 4.61 -10.59 -12.28
C GLY A 171 3.79 -11.42 -11.29
N LEU A 172 4.31 -11.71 -10.10
CA LEU A 172 3.55 -12.42 -9.06
C LEU A 172 2.32 -11.60 -8.61
N GLY A 173 2.45 -10.29 -8.52
CA GLY A 173 1.35 -9.39 -8.15
C GLY A 173 0.20 -9.44 -9.15
N VAL A 174 0.49 -9.39 -10.46
CA VAL A 174 -0.54 -9.49 -11.51
C VAL A 174 -1.22 -10.86 -11.51
N GLN A 175 -0.46 -11.93 -11.32
CA GLN A 175 -1.00 -13.28 -11.20
C GLN A 175 -1.90 -13.44 -9.97
N SER A 176 -1.51 -12.83 -8.83
CA SER A 176 -2.31 -12.81 -7.61
C SER A 176 -3.64 -12.08 -7.83
N ILE A 177 -3.63 -10.92 -8.50
CA ILE A 177 -4.83 -10.17 -8.85
C ILE A 177 -5.74 -11.00 -9.77
N SER A 178 -5.18 -11.62 -10.81
CA SER A 178 -5.93 -12.47 -11.73
C SER A 178 -6.55 -13.69 -11.03
N ALA A 179 -5.80 -14.37 -10.15
CA ALA A 179 -6.29 -15.50 -9.38
C ALA A 179 -7.44 -15.11 -8.43
N PHE A 180 -7.33 -13.96 -7.78
CA PHE A 180 -8.40 -13.40 -6.94
C PHE A 180 -9.67 -13.14 -7.77
N CYS A 181 -9.53 -12.52 -8.93
CA CYS A 181 -10.66 -12.23 -9.81
C CYS A 181 -11.36 -13.51 -10.27
N HIS A 182 -10.59 -14.51 -10.69
CA HIS A 182 -11.15 -15.81 -11.10
C HIS A 182 -11.89 -16.50 -9.94
N LYS A 183 -11.33 -16.46 -8.73
CA LYS A 183 -11.94 -17.09 -7.55
C LYS A 183 -13.25 -16.44 -7.14
N ASN A 184 -13.31 -15.10 -7.20
CA ASN A 184 -14.44 -14.32 -6.68
C ASN A 184 -15.44 -13.87 -7.77
N GLY A 185 -15.27 -14.31 -9.03
CA GLY A 185 -16.11 -13.88 -10.15
C GLY A 185 -15.97 -12.39 -10.48
N ALA A 186 -14.86 -11.80 -10.08
CA ALA A 186 -14.55 -10.40 -10.33
C ALA A 186 -13.95 -10.21 -11.73
N VAL A 187 -14.10 -9.01 -12.26
CA VAL A 187 -13.49 -8.61 -13.54
C VAL A 187 -12.31 -7.71 -13.26
N CYS A 188 -11.15 -8.02 -13.81
CA CYS A 188 -10.02 -7.09 -13.83
C CYS A 188 -9.65 -6.72 -15.27
N GLN A 189 -9.29 -5.48 -15.45
CA GLN A 189 -8.83 -4.91 -16.70
C GLN A 189 -7.57 -4.09 -16.45
N PHE A 190 -6.57 -4.31 -17.29
CA PHE A 190 -5.36 -3.49 -17.34
C PHE A 190 -5.31 -2.76 -18.68
N ASP A 191 -4.96 -1.49 -18.67
CA ASP A 191 -4.74 -0.71 -19.88
C ASP A 191 -3.59 0.28 -19.70
N LEU A 192 -3.01 0.70 -20.83
CA LEU A 192 -2.03 1.77 -20.93
C LEU A 192 -2.56 2.80 -21.94
N THR A 193 -2.91 3.97 -21.45
CA THR A 193 -3.49 5.04 -22.28
C THR A 193 -2.81 6.36 -21.92
N ASP A 194 -2.32 7.08 -22.92
CA ASP A 194 -1.66 8.39 -22.77
C ASP A 194 -0.51 8.39 -21.72
N GLY A 195 0.26 7.30 -21.65
CA GLY A 195 1.37 7.14 -20.71
C GLY A 195 0.91 6.84 -19.28
N TRP A 196 -0.36 6.53 -19.06
CA TRP A 196 -0.91 6.11 -17.77
C TRP A 196 -1.24 4.63 -17.80
N PHE A 197 -0.62 3.87 -16.92
CA PHE A 197 -1.01 2.49 -16.61
C PHE A 197 -2.21 2.51 -15.66
N ARG A 198 -3.21 1.70 -15.95
CA ARG A 198 -4.45 1.64 -15.18
C ARG A 198 -4.86 0.21 -14.91
N LEU A 199 -5.19 -0.07 -13.66
CA LEU A 199 -5.88 -1.28 -13.22
C LEU A 199 -7.31 -0.90 -12.83
N ARG A 200 -8.28 -1.61 -13.36
CA ARG A 200 -9.68 -1.61 -12.91
C ARG A 200 -10.07 -2.98 -12.41
N LEU A 201 -10.73 -3.02 -11.27
CA LEU A 201 -11.27 -4.24 -10.69
C LEU A 201 -12.72 -3.98 -10.28
N ILE A 202 -13.61 -4.89 -10.64
CA ILE A 202 -15.06 -4.83 -10.36
C ILE A 202 -15.47 -6.15 -9.70
N LEU A 203 -16.09 -6.04 -8.51
CA LEU A 203 -16.60 -7.13 -7.69
C LEU A 203 -18.12 -7.15 -7.73
#